data_4f86a0ebab5ced9e248e84fea214744b
#
_entry.id   4f86a0ebab5ced9e248e84fea214744b
#
_cell.length_a   1.000
_cell.length_b   1.000
_cell.length_c   1.000
_cell.angle_alpha   90.00
_cell.angle_beta   90.00
_cell.angle_gamma   90.00
#
_symmetry.space_group_name_H-M   'P 1'
#
loop_
_entity.id
_entity.type
_entity.pdbx_description
1 polymer ?
#
loop_
_entity_poly.entity_id
_entity_poly.type
_entity_poly.pdbx_seq_one_letter_code
_entity_poly.pdbx_strand_id
1 'polypeptide(L)'
;MAAAAKGTKKRKEKKSVYEGNVYIQATFNNTIVTITDLMGNAVSWASSGMLQFRGAKKSTPFAAQTVTETAVQKAMQVGLREAHVYVKGPGIGRESAIRQLGALGIKVKSINDVTPIPHNGCRPRKTRRI
;
A
#
# COMPACT_ATOMS: atom_id res chain seq x y z
N MET A 1 -2.59 10.88 39.99
CA MET A 1 -2.01 9.58 39.68
C MET A 1 -1.58 9.50 38.23
N ALA A 2 -0.34 9.23 38.00
CA ALA A 2 0.21 9.18 36.64
C ALA A 2 -0.45 8.10 35.78
N ALA A 3 -0.85 7.00 36.36
CA ALA A 3 -1.51 5.93 35.64
C ALA A 3 -2.88 6.35 35.08
N ALA A 4 -3.61 7.18 35.82
CA ALA A 4 -4.92 7.68 35.36
C ALA A 4 -4.73 8.65 34.19
N ALA A 5 -3.70 9.49 34.23
CA ALA A 5 -3.42 10.41 33.14
C ALA A 5 -3.04 9.70 31.85
N LYS A 6 -2.36 8.58 31.92
CA LYS A 6 -2.05 7.76 30.76
C LYS A 6 -3.30 7.12 30.15
N GLY A 7 -4.28 6.80 30.97
CA GLY A 7 -5.55 6.26 30.49
C GLY A 7 -6.39 7.27 29.75
N THR A 8 -6.10 8.54 29.89
CA THR A 8 -6.84 9.60 29.19
C THR A 8 -6.36 9.87 27.78
N LYS A 9 -5.31 9.22 27.33
CA LYS A 9 -5.05 9.16 25.89
C LYS A 9 -6.24 8.46 25.25
N LYS A 10 -7.21 9.24 24.83
CA LYS A 10 -8.34 8.73 24.10
C LYS A 10 -7.80 7.87 22.94
N ARG A 11 -8.08 6.58 22.98
CA ARG A 11 -7.92 5.76 21.79
C ARG A 11 -8.74 6.44 20.72
N LYS A 12 -8.07 6.92 19.68
CA LYS A 12 -8.77 7.40 18.51
C LYS A 12 -9.74 6.29 18.11
N GLU A 13 -11.02 6.57 18.15
CA GLU A 13 -12.01 5.65 17.67
C GLU A 13 -11.61 5.24 16.26
N LYS A 14 -11.41 3.93 16.06
CA LYS A 14 -11.12 3.41 14.74
C LYS A 14 -12.38 3.61 13.91
N LYS A 15 -12.31 4.56 12.98
CA LYS A 15 -13.39 4.74 12.04
C LYS A 15 -13.59 3.45 11.26
N SER A 16 -14.84 2.98 11.18
CA SER A 16 -15.16 1.86 10.32
C SER A 16 -15.08 2.30 8.87
N VAL A 17 -14.27 1.62 8.07
CA VAL A 17 -14.08 1.90 6.65
C VAL A 17 -14.50 0.68 5.86
N TYR A 18 -15.64 0.75 5.18
CA TYR A 18 -16.15 -0.33 4.33
C TYR A 18 -15.55 -0.28 2.94
N GLU A 19 -15.50 0.89 2.35
CA GLU A 19 -14.95 1.14 1.02
C GLU A 19 -13.77 2.08 1.13
N GLY A 20 -12.69 1.78 0.43
CA GLY A 20 -11.48 2.58 0.49
C GLY A 20 -10.70 2.54 -0.80
N ASN A 21 -9.55 3.20 -0.78
CA ASN A 21 -8.60 3.22 -1.88
C ASN A 21 -7.35 2.43 -1.49
N VAL A 22 -6.86 1.62 -2.40
CA VAL A 22 -5.59 0.90 -2.24
C VAL A 22 -4.59 1.48 -3.23
N TYR A 23 -3.54 2.08 -2.70
CA TYR A 23 -2.45 2.64 -3.50
C TYR A 23 -1.28 1.69 -3.50
N ILE A 24 -0.95 1.17 -4.67
CA ILE A 24 0.18 0.26 -4.85
C ILE A 24 1.27 1.00 -5.59
N GLN A 25 2.38 1.23 -4.93
CA GLN A 25 3.55 1.83 -5.55
C GLN A 25 4.61 0.75 -5.72
N ALA A 26 4.79 0.29 -6.96
CA ALA A 26 5.74 -0.76 -7.30
C ALA A 26 6.89 -0.16 -8.12
N THR A 27 8.07 -0.15 -7.54
CA THR A 27 9.29 0.27 -8.21
C THR A 27 10.17 -0.96 -8.50
N PHE A 28 11.27 -0.75 -9.21
CA PHE A 28 12.23 -1.84 -9.44
C PHE A 28 12.93 -2.31 -8.16
N ASN A 29 12.86 -1.52 -7.10
CA ASN A 29 13.57 -1.80 -5.85
C ASN A 29 12.66 -2.12 -4.67
N ASN A 30 11.37 -1.81 -4.76
CA ASN A 30 10.48 -1.92 -3.59
C ASN A 30 9.02 -1.95 -4.02
N THR A 31 8.17 -2.39 -3.11
CA THR A 31 6.72 -2.32 -3.26
C THR A 31 6.13 -1.75 -1.97
N ILE A 32 5.31 -0.73 -2.10
CA ILE A 32 4.63 -0.08 -0.98
C ILE A 32 3.12 -0.13 -1.24
N VAL A 33 2.36 -0.60 -0.28
CA VAL A 33 0.90 -0.62 -0.35
C VAL A 33 0.36 0.25 0.78
N THR A 34 -0.46 1.22 0.41
CA THR A 34 -1.13 2.11 1.36
C THR A 34 -2.63 2.02 1.14
N ILE A 35 -3.38 1.80 2.20
CA ILE A 35 -4.83 1.72 2.14
C ILE A 35 -5.40 2.92 2.87
N THR A 36 -6.28 3.65 2.18
CA THR A 36 -6.91 4.85 2.72
C THR A 36 -8.43 4.70 2.67
N ASP A 37 -9.13 5.60 3.36
CA ASP A 37 -10.56 5.76 3.15
C ASP A 37 -10.82 6.57 1.86
N LEU A 38 -12.09 6.81 1.54
CA LEU A 38 -12.45 7.55 0.33
C LEU A 38 -12.03 9.02 0.38
N MET A 39 -11.76 9.54 1.56
CA MET A 39 -11.32 10.92 1.76
C MET A 39 -9.80 11.07 1.72
N GLY A 40 -9.07 9.96 1.62
CA GLY A 40 -7.62 9.97 1.54
C GLY A 40 -6.88 9.79 2.87
N ASN A 41 -7.58 9.55 3.96
CA ASN A 41 -6.95 9.31 5.26
C ASN A 41 -6.40 7.89 5.33
N ALA A 42 -5.12 7.74 5.65
CA ALA A 42 -4.48 6.43 5.71
C ALA A 42 -5.08 5.56 6.81
N VAL A 43 -5.46 4.34 6.45
CA VAL A 43 -5.97 3.33 7.37
C VAL A 43 -4.88 2.35 7.76
N SER A 44 -4.13 1.88 6.77
CA SER A 44 -3.01 0.96 6.98
C SER A 44 -2.01 1.08 5.85
N TRP A 45 -0.81 0.59 6.10
CA TRP A 45 0.24 0.58 5.07
C TRP A 45 1.23 -0.52 5.38
N ALA A 46 1.94 -0.96 4.36
CA ALA A 46 3.04 -1.89 4.49
C ALA A 46 4.01 -1.71 3.33
N SER A 47 5.25 -2.06 3.55
CA SER A 47 6.28 -2.04 2.53
C SER A 47 7.16 -3.28 2.64
N SER A 48 7.87 -3.59 1.56
CA SER A 48 8.81 -4.73 1.58
C SER A 48 9.89 -4.54 2.63
N GLY A 49 10.38 -3.31 2.81
CA GLY A 49 11.39 -3.02 3.83
C GLY A 49 10.87 -3.20 5.25
N MET A 50 9.62 -2.84 5.50
CA MET A 50 8.98 -3.03 6.80
C MET A 50 8.88 -4.51 7.18
N LEU A 51 8.67 -5.38 6.19
CA LEU A 51 8.57 -6.82 6.38
C LEU A 51 9.94 -7.52 6.32
N GLN A 52 11.03 -6.76 6.43
CA GLN A 52 12.40 -7.25 6.50
C GLN A 52 12.91 -7.91 5.21
N PHE A 53 12.28 -7.70 4.08
CA PHE A 53 12.89 -8.04 2.80
C PHE A 53 14.06 -7.11 2.54
N ARG A 54 15.16 -7.63 2.03
CA ARG A 54 16.38 -6.85 1.83
C ARG A 54 16.89 -6.97 0.40
N GLY A 55 17.51 -5.90 -0.09
CA GLY A 55 18.14 -5.85 -1.41
C GLY A 55 17.15 -6.16 -2.53
N ALA A 56 17.54 -7.00 -3.47
CA ALA A 56 16.72 -7.34 -4.63
C ALA A 56 15.43 -8.07 -4.27
N LYS A 57 15.34 -8.66 -3.09
CA LYS A 57 14.12 -9.37 -2.65
C LYS A 57 12.92 -8.44 -2.44
N LYS A 58 13.17 -7.15 -2.22
CA LYS A 58 12.09 -6.18 -2.00
C LYS A 58 11.21 -5.95 -3.22
N SER A 59 11.70 -6.21 -4.41
CA SER A 59 10.94 -6.00 -5.64
C SER A 59 10.33 -7.27 -6.23
N THR A 60 10.42 -8.40 -5.52
CA THR A 60 9.90 -9.66 -6.02
C THR A 60 8.37 -9.72 -5.96
N PRO A 61 7.71 -10.52 -6.80
CA PRO A 61 6.27 -10.74 -6.72
C PRO A 61 5.84 -11.31 -5.37
N PHE A 62 6.63 -12.20 -4.79
CA PHE A 62 6.35 -12.76 -3.46
C PHE A 62 6.33 -11.67 -2.38
N ALA A 63 7.29 -10.75 -2.42
CA ALA A 63 7.31 -9.62 -1.49
C ALA A 63 6.06 -8.75 -1.65
N ALA A 64 5.64 -8.49 -2.88
CA ALA A 64 4.42 -7.72 -3.15
C ALA A 64 3.17 -8.39 -2.58
N GLN A 65 3.06 -9.70 -2.72
CA GLN A 65 1.96 -10.46 -2.13
C GLN A 65 1.94 -10.33 -0.61
N THR A 66 3.07 -10.50 0.03
CA THR A 66 3.19 -10.43 1.48
C THR A 66 2.88 -9.03 2.01
N VAL A 67 3.37 -8.01 1.31
CA VAL A 67 3.09 -6.60 1.63
C VAL A 67 1.59 -6.31 1.55
N THR A 68 0.97 -6.73 0.46
CA THR A 68 -0.46 -6.53 0.26
C THR A 68 -1.29 -7.26 1.31
N GLU A 69 -0.94 -8.50 1.61
CA GLU A 69 -1.60 -9.28 2.64
C GLU A 69 -1.53 -8.58 4.00
N THR A 70 -0.36 -8.11 4.40
CA THR A 70 -0.17 -7.42 5.68
C THR A 70 -1.01 -6.16 5.76
N ALA A 71 -0.98 -5.32 4.73
CA ALA A 71 -1.73 -4.07 4.70
C ALA A 71 -3.24 -4.34 4.72
N VAL A 72 -3.71 -5.30 3.93
CA VAL A 72 -5.14 -5.62 3.83
C VAL A 72 -5.67 -6.24 5.11
N GLN A 73 -4.91 -7.12 5.77
CA GLN A 73 -5.34 -7.70 7.05
C GLN A 73 -5.58 -6.60 8.10
N LYS A 74 -4.69 -5.62 8.17
CA LYS A 74 -4.87 -4.48 9.07
C LYS A 74 -6.13 -3.67 8.70
N ALA A 75 -6.36 -3.45 7.42
CA ALA A 75 -7.52 -2.70 6.95
C ALA A 75 -8.82 -3.48 7.16
N MET A 76 -8.81 -4.79 7.02
CA MET A 76 -9.98 -5.63 7.25
C MET A 76 -10.42 -5.61 8.71
N GLN A 77 -9.51 -5.41 9.64
CA GLN A 77 -9.85 -5.21 11.05
C GLN A 77 -10.70 -3.96 11.27
N VAL A 78 -10.59 -2.99 10.38
CA VAL A 78 -11.36 -1.74 10.40
C VAL A 78 -12.66 -1.88 9.58
N GLY A 79 -12.85 -3.02 8.91
CA GLY A 79 -14.07 -3.31 8.17
C GLY A 79 -13.98 -3.19 6.67
N LEU A 80 -12.80 -2.99 6.10
CA LEU A 80 -12.65 -2.86 4.64
C LEU A 80 -13.14 -4.12 3.90
N ARG A 81 -13.97 -3.92 2.89
CA ARG A 81 -14.50 -5.00 2.04
C ARG A 81 -14.42 -4.68 0.56
N GLU A 82 -14.46 -3.41 0.19
CA GLU A 82 -14.44 -2.95 -1.18
C GLU A 82 -13.33 -1.93 -1.37
N ALA A 83 -12.70 -1.92 -2.54
CA ALA A 83 -11.58 -1.03 -2.79
C ALA A 83 -11.50 -0.59 -4.24
N HIS A 84 -11.04 0.64 -4.42
CA HIS A 84 -10.57 1.15 -5.70
C HIS A 84 -9.06 1.06 -5.69
N VAL A 85 -8.46 0.47 -6.71
CA VAL A 85 -7.03 0.24 -6.77
C VAL A 85 -6.37 1.28 -7.68
N TYR A 86 -5.33 1.92 -7.17
CA TYR A 86 -4.50 2.85 -7.91
C TYR A 86 -3.08 2.31 -7.94
N VAL A 87 -2.60 1.98 -9.13
CA VAL A 87 -1.27 1.39 -9.31
C VAL A 87 -0.33 2.41 -9.91
N LYS A 88 0.85 2.52 -9.33
CA LYS A 88 1.87 3.46 -9.77
C LYS A 88 3.21 2.77 -9.88
N GLY A 89 3.89 2.97 -11.01
CA GLY A 89 5.25 2.50 -11.21
C GLY A 89 5.35 1.24 -12.04
N PRO A 90 6.53 0.96 -12.58
CA PRO A 90 6.76 -0.15 -13.51
C PRO A 90 7.20 -1.46 -12.84
N GLY A 91 7.19 -1.53 -11.51
CA GLY A 91 7.70 -2.68 -10.78
C GLY A 91 6.96 -3.99 -11.08
N ILE A 92 7.65 -5.11 -10.94
CA ILE A 92 7.12 -6.45 -11.20
C ILE A 92 5.99 -6.81 -10.22
N GLY A 93 5.98 -6.22 -9.04
CA GLY A 93 5.00 -6.51 -7.99
C GLY A 93 3.58 -6.02 -8.25
N ARG A 94 3.33 -5.25 -9.32
CA ARG A 94 2.02 -4.67 -9.60
C ARG A 94 0.90 -5.71 -9.66
N GLU A 95 1.06 -6.67 -10.54
CA GLU A 95 0.02 -7.68 -10.77
C GLU A 95 -0.17 -8.59 -9.57
N SER A 96 0.92 -8.98 -8.93
CA SER A 96 0.87 -9.84 -7.75
C SER A 96 0.11 -9.18 -6.60
N ALA A 97 0.31 -7.88 -6.40
CA ALA A 97 -0.42 -7.13 -5.39
C ALA A 97 -1.91 -7.08 -5.68
N ILE A 98 -2.29 -6.82 -6.93
CA ILE A 98 -3.69 -6.76 -7.33
C ILE A 98 -4.36 -8.13 -7.17
N ARG A 99 -3.70 -9.19 -7.59
CA ARG A 99 -4.22 -10.56 -7.44
C ARG A 99 -4.43 -10.93 -5.98
N GLN A 100 -3.52 -10.51 -5.13
CA GLN A 100 -3.62 -10.80 -3.70
C GLN A 100 -4.84 -10.11 -3.06
N LEU A 101 -5.22 -8.93 -3.52
CA LEU A 101 -6.43 -8.28 -3.07
C LEU A 101 -7.67 -9.15 -3.31
N GLY A 102 -7.77 -9.72 -4.51
CA GLY A 102 -8.86 -10.64 -4.84
C GLY A 102 -8.82 -11.91 -4.01
N ALA A 103 -7.64 -12.46 -3.79
CA ALA A 103 -7.46 -13.69 -3.01
C ALA A 103 -7.85 -13.50 -1.53
N LEU A 104 -7.71 -12.29 -1.00
CA LEU A 104 -8.06 -11.96 0.38
C LEU A 104 -9.54 -11.61 0.56
N GLY A 105 -10.33 -11.65 -0.50
CA GLY A 105 -11.76 -11.39 -0.43
C GLY A 105 -12.17 -9.93 -0.53
N ILE A 106 -11.26 -9.06 -0.93
CA ILE A 106 -11.58 -7.65 -1.18
C ILE A 106 -12.21 -7.52 -2.57
N LYS A 107 -13.38 -6.89 -2.64
CA LYS A 107 -14.02 -6.61 -3.91
C LYS A 107 -13.34 -5.41 -4.57
N VAL A 108 -12.65 -5.65 -5.67
CA VAL A 108 -12.01 -4.59 -6.44
C VAL A 108 -13.03 -3.97 -7.36
N LYS A 109 -13.38 -2.72 -7.12
CA LYS A 109 -14.36 -1.99 -7.93
C LYS A 109 -13.77 -1.37 -9.18
N SER A 110 -12.54 -0.88 -9.09
CA SER A 110 -11.86 -0.28 -10.22
C SER A 110 -10.35 -0.42 -10.05
N ILE A 111 -9.65 -0.49 -11.18
CA ILE A 111 -8.20 -0.51 -11.21
C ILE A 111 -7.76 0.63 -12.11
N ASN A 112 -6.98 1.56 -11.58
CA ASN A 112 -6.48 2.72 -12.31
C ASN A 112 -4.96 2.73 -12.27
N ASP A 113 -4.35 2.93 -13.43
CA ASP A 113 -2.91 3.13 -13.51
C ASP A 113 -2.63 4.63 -13.46
N VAL A 114 -1.97 5.07 -12.40
CA VAL A 114 -1.65 6.48 -12.18
C VAL A 114 -0.16 6.76 -12.29
N THR A 115 0.56 5.91 -12.99
CA THR A 115 1.99 6.10 -13.22
C THR A 115 2.22 7.45 -13.90
N PRO A 116 3.05 8.34 -13.30
CA PRO A 116 3.28 9.64 -13.90
C PRO A 116 4.11 9.53 -15.16
N ILE A 117 3.64 10.17 -16.22
CA ILE A 117 4.36 10.26 -17.50
C ILE A 117 4.64 11.74 -17.74
N PRO A 118 5.91 12.21 -17.63
CA PRO A 118 6.21 13.62 -17.85
C PRO A 118 6.07 13.97 -19.34
N HIS A 119 5.55 15.16 -19.59
CA HIS A 119 5.52 15.76 -20.95
C HIS A 119 6.80 16.52 -21.21
N ASN A 120 7.94 15.80 -21.36
CA ASN A 120 9.28 16.38 -21.48
C ASN A 120 9.73 17.20 -20.26
N GLY A 121 9.28 16.86 -19.07
CA GLY A 121 9.56 17.59 -17.83
C GLY A 121 11.04 17.80 -17.52
N CYS A 122 11.46 17.53 -16.30
CA CYS A 122 12.83 17.74 -15.86
C CYS A 122 13.81 16.81 -16.59
N ARG A 123 15.03 17.30 -16.78
CA ARG A 123 16.11 16.49 -17.35
C ARG A 123 16.37 15.26 -16.47
N PRO A 124 16.39 14.03 -17.03
CA PRO A 124 16.67 12.83 -16.25
C PRO A 124 18.12 12.80 -15.76
N ARG A 125 18.34 11.97 -14.76
CA ARG A 125 19.70 11.77 -14.24
C ARG A 125 20.61 11.16 -15.30
N LYS A 126 21.90 11.48 -15.20
CA LYS A 126 22.92 10.82 -16.03
C LYS A 126 22.96 9.32 -15.69
N THR A 127 23.37 8.53 -16.69
CA THR A 127 23.59 7.10 -16.51
C THR A 127 24.61 6.86 -15.40
N ARG A 128 24.31 5.93 -14.50
CA ARG A 128 25.23 5.57 -13.42
C ARG A 128 26.49 4.94 -14.00
N ARG A 129 27.62 5.33 -13.48
CA ARG A 129 28.87 4.60 -13.74
C ARG A 129 28.83 3.29 -12.94
N ILE A 130 29.06 2.23 -13.64
CA ILE A 130 29.09 0.89 -13.03
C ILE A 130 30.56 0.52 -12.78
#